data_6b1dc1d55a06719fc2c85c34fab8a970
#
_entry.id   6b1dc1d55a06719fc2c85c34fab8a970
#
_cell.length_a   1.000
_cell.length_b   1.000
_cell.length_c   1.000
_cell.angle_alpha   90.00
_cell.angle_beta   90.00
_cell.angle_gamma   90.00
#
_symmetry.space_group_name_H-M   'P 1'
#
loop_
_entity.id
_entity.type
_entity.pdbx_description
1 polymer ?
#
loop_
_entity_poly.entity_id
_entity_poly.type
_entity_poly.pdbx_seq_one_letter_code
_entity_poly.pdbx_strand_id
1 'polypeptide(L)'
;RVVRFWELGNWGLVDGQKTDQDWQQFLDDRSTFVESNGPRYSGRIINSNGVDPFSKGYFQLYEGIIYEPEKFIAAHTKAMEEVWDYEGNAMLFGTYDVGTPGGATHWAAFGADDLESLMQWKVFIEENNAKGQAEYFKARGKTEDLTNYSLRILKQYGGFN
;
A
#
# COMPACT_ATOMS: atom_id res chain seq x y z
N ARG A 1 9.23 -6.94 -6.76
CA ARG A 1 7.83 -6.53 -6.95
C ARG A 1 7.78 -5.14 -7.58
N VAL A 2 6.86 -4.90 -8.52
CA VAL A 2 6.61 -3.59 -9.12
C VAL A 2 5.21 -3.16 -8.68
N VAL A 3 5.11 -1.97 -8.10
CA VAL A 3 3.83 -1.32 -7.74
C VAL A 3 3.66 -0.11 -8.65
N ARG A 4 2.46 0.07 -9.18
CA ARG A 4 2.10 1.21 -10.03
C ARG A 4 0.86 1.87 -9.48
N PHE A 5 0.86 3.20 -9.49
CA PHE A 5 -0.29 4.01 -9.14
C PHE A 5 -0.68 4.87 -10.34
N TRP A 6 -1.96 5.12 -10.51
CA TRP A 6 -2.52 6.03 -11.49
C TRP A 6 -3.90 6.51 -11.06
N GLU A 7 -4.34 7.60 -11.59
CA GLU A 7 -5.69 8.10 -11.35
C GLU A 7 -6.75 7.15 -11.90
N LEU A 8 -7.89 7.09 -11.20
CA LEU A 8 -9.03 6.28 -11.63
C LEU A 8 -9.53 6.75 -13.00
N GLY A 9 -9.62 5.83 -13.94
CA GLY A 9 -10.00 6.11 -15.33
C GLY A 9 -8.82 6.39 -16.27
N ASN A 10 -7.62 6.60 -15.75
CA ASN A 10 -6.44 7.00 -16.53
C ASN A 10 -5.44 5.86 -16.79
N TRP A 11 -5.83 4.66 -16.71
CA TRP A 11 -5.15 3.35 -16.91
C TRP A 11 -3.72 3.40 -17.50
N GLY A 12 -2.88 4.29 -16.98
CA GLY A 12 -1.51 4.41 -17.44
C GLY A 12 -1.34 5.11 -18.79
N LEU A 13 -2.38 5.76 -19.29
CA LEU A 13 -2.27 6.68 -20.41
C LEU A 13 -1.62 7.97 -19.90
N VAL A 14 -0.38 8.19 -20.26
CA VAL A 14 0.35 9.43 -20.00
C VAL A 14 0.47 10.19 -21.29
N ASP A 15 0.30 11.51 -21.22
CA ASP A 15 0.62 12.40 -22.35
C ASP A 15 2.07 12.16 -22.78
N GLY A 16 2.28 11.94 -24.09
CA GLY A 16 3.58 11.59 -24.62
C GLY A 16 3.92 10.10 -24.54
N GLN A 17 2.91 9.23 -24.51
CA GLN A 17 3.13 7.79 -24.61
C GLN A 17 4.05 7.45 -25.77
N LYS A 18 4.98 6.56 -25.47
CA LYS A 18 5.91 5.99 -26.45
C LYS A 18 5.15 5.30 -27.57
N THR A 19 5.73 5.31 -28.73
CA THR A 19 5.20 4.63 -29.90
C THR A 19 5.06 3.11 -29.65
N ASP A 20 4.26 2.42 -30.44
CA ASP A 20 4.16 0.96 -30.37
C ASP A 20 5.54 0.29 -30.54
N GLN A 21 6.43 0.91 -31.30
CA GLN A 21 7.80 0.44 -31.48
C GLN A 21 8.63 0.56 -30.20
N ASP A 22 8.54 1.67 -29.48
CA ASP A 22 9.22 1.85 -28.18
C ASP A 22 8.70 0.86 -27.14
N TRP A 23 7.39 0.61 -27.17
CA TRP A 23 6.77 -0.37 -26.29
C TRP A 23 7.24 -1.79 -26.60
N GLN A 24 7.32 -2.15 -27.88
CA GLN A 24 7.80 -3.45 -28.30
C GLN A 24 9.28 -3.65 -27.93
N GLN A 25 10.11 -2.64 -28.16
CA GLN A 25 11.51 -2.69 -27.74
C GLN A 25 11.65 -2.87 -26.23
N PHE A 26 10.83 -2.17 -25.43
CA PHE A 26 10.81 -2.36 -23.98
C PHE A 26 10.43 -3.80 -23.58
N LEU A 27 9.46 -4.41 -24.26
CA LEU A 27 9.05 -5.79 -23.99
C LEU A 27 10.16 -6.79 -24.35
N ASP A 28 10.84 -6.57 -25.47
CA ASP A 28 11.95 -7.40 -25.95
C ASP A 28 13.13 -7.31 -24.96
N ASP A 29 13.55 -6.11 -24.60
CA ASP A 29 14.62 -5.88 -23.62
C ASP A 29 14.26 -6.53 -22.26
N ARG A 30 13.02 -6.34 -21.79
CA ARG A 30 12.54 -6.94 -20.56
C ARG A 30 12.60 -8.47 -20.59
N SER A 31 12.30 -9.09 -21.75
CA SER A 31 12.30 -10.55 -21.91
C SER A 31 13.68 -11.16 -21.71
N THR A 32 14.75 -10.38 -21.86
CA THR A 32 16.13 -10.85 -21.68
C THR A 32 16.52 -11.10 -20.24
N PHE A 33 15.81 -10.48 -19.26
CA PHE A 33 16.12 -10.59 -17.83
C PHE A 33 14.92 -10.96 -16.94
N VAL A 34 13.71 -11.08 -17.52
CA VAL A 34 12.53 -11.54 -16.80
C VAL A 34 12.14 -12.93 -17.26
N GLU A 35 12.51 -13.93 -16.49
CA GLU A 35 12.27 -15.34 -16.79
C GLU A 35 10.77 -15.67 -16.75
N SER A 36 10.04 -15.11 -15.78
CA SER A 36 8.60 -15.31 -15.67
C SER A 36 7.90 -14.11 -15.03
N ASN A 37 6.61 -13.95 -15.30
CA ASN A 37 5.78 -12.97 -14.61
C ASN A 37 5.07 -13.66 -13.45
N GLY A 38 5.23 -13.11 -12.26
CA GLY A 38 4.43 -13.47 -11.11
C GLY A 38 2.96 -13.04 -11.27
N PRO A 39 2.11 -13.40 -10.31
CA PRO A 39 0.71 -12.99 -10.32
C PRO A 39 0.58 -11.46 -10.32
N ARG A 40 -0.50 -10.99 -10.95
CA ARG A 40 -0.84 -9.57 -11.02
C ARG A 40 -2.11 -9.31 -10.23
N TYR A 41 -2.08 -8.25 -9.48
CA TYR A 41 -3.19 -7.80 -8.65
C TYR A 41 -3.46 -6.32 -8.93
N SER A 42 -4.71 -5.93 -8.93
CA SER A 42 -5.09 -4.52 -8.96
C SER A 42 -6.20 -4.24 -7.97
N GLY A 43 -6.23 -3.01 -7.49
CA GLY A 43 -7.19 -2.57 -6.50
C GLY A 43 -7.24 -1.06 -6.44
N ARG A 44 -7.98 -0.55 -5.48
CA ARG A 44 -8.16 0.89 -5.27
C ARG A 44 -7.64 1.29 -3.91
N ILE A 45 -7.07 2.49 -3.82
CA ILE A 45 -6.88 3.17 -2.56
C ILE A 45 -8.25 3.64 -2.08
N ILE A 46 -8.62 3.28 -0.85
CA ILE A 46 -9.86 3.75 -0.21
C ILE A 46 -9.58 5.04 0.54
N ASN A 47 -8.49 5.09 1.30
CA ASN A 47 -8.10 6.26 2.06
C ASN A 47 -6.58 6.32 2.27
N SER A 48 -6.09 7.54 2.52
CA SER A 48 -4.71 7.82 2.90
C SER A 48 -4.67 9.01 3.86
N ASN A 49 -3.57 9.15 4.59
CA ASN A 49 -3.36 10.32 5.44
C ASN A 49 -2.83 11.55 4.69
N GLY A 50 -2.78 11.50 3.36
CA GLY A 50 -2.33 12.61 2.52
C GLY A 50 -0.81 12.77 2.41
N VAL A 51 -0.01 11.99 3.12
CA VAL A 51 1.44 11.98 2.95
C VAL A 51 1.78 11.23 1.66
N ASP A 52 2.61 11.86 0.82
CA ASP A 52 3.06 11.23 -0.43
C ASP A 52 3.82 9.93 -0.16
N PRO A 53 3.28 8.78 -0.56
CA PRO A 53 3.95 7.50 -0.33
C PRO A 53 5.26 7.38 -1.12
N PHE A 54 5.41 8.11 -2.22
CA PHE A 54 6.66 8.12 -3.00
C PHE A 54 7.80 8.87 -2.30
N SER A 55 7.50 9.66 -1.27
CA SER A 55 8.54 10.27 -0.43
C SER A 55 9.18 9.27 0.54
N LYS A 56 8.66 8.05 0.66
CA LYS A 56 9.07 7.06 1.67
C LYS A 56 9.95 5.98 1.07
N GLY A 57 10.98 5.58 1.82
CA GLY A 57 11.94 4.55 1.39
C GLY A 57 11.59 3.12 1.82
N TYR A 58 10.73 2.97 2.81
CA TYR A 58 10.43 1.68 3.41
C TYR A 58 8.95 1.53 3.75
N PHE A 59 8.38 0.36 3.48
CA PHE A 59 6.97 0.07 3.76
C PHE A 59 6.78 -1.25 4.49
N GLN A 60 5.77 -1.28 5.37
CA GLN A 60 5.14 -2.51 5.85
C GLN A 60 3.79 -2.64 5.17
N LEU A 61 3.56 -3.78 4.51
CA LEU A 61 2.25 -4.15 3.96
C LEU A 61 1.59 -5.22 4.82
N TYR A 62 0.29 -5.07 4.97
CA TYR A 62 -0.62 -6.04 5.57
C TYR A 62 -1.67 -6.40 4.54
N GLU A 63 -1.91 -7.68 4.34
CA GLU A 63 -2.92 -8.21 3.42
C GLU A 63 -3.85 -9.14 4.20
N GLY A 64 -5.15 -8.98 4.03
CA GLY A 64 -6.11 -9.76 4.79
C GLY A 64 -7.49 -9.84 4.17
N ILE A 65 -8.32 -10.70 4.76
CA ILE A 65 -9.74 -10.80 4.43
C ILE A 65 -10.51 -9.95 5.43
N ILE A 66 -11.29 -9.01 4.92
CA ILE A 66 -12.17 -8.16 5.72
C ILE A 66 -13.61 -8.60 5.49
N TYR A 67 -14.25 -9.10 6.55
CA TYR A 67 -15.62 -9.60 6.48
C TYR A 67 -16.67 -8.52 6.73
N GLU A 68 -16.28 -7.41 7.39
CA GLU A 68 -17.15 -6.29 7.73
C GLU A 68 -16.52 -4.97 7.22
N PRO A 69 -16.50 -4.73 5.89
CA PRO A 69 -15.74 -3.63 5.30
C PRO A 69 -16.14 -2.25 5.82
N GLU A 70 -17.40 -1.97 6.05
CA GLU A 70 -17.84 -0.68 6.58
C GLU A 70 -17.27 -0.38 7.97
N LYS A 71 -17.28 -1.37 8.87
CA LYS A 71 -16.65 -1.24 10.20
C LYS A 71 -15.15 -1.07 10.11
N PHE A 72 -14.53 -1.85 9.24
CA PHE A 72 -13.08 -1.78 9.02
C PHE A 72 -12.67 -0.40 8.51
N ILE A 73 -13.33 0.10 7.46
CA ILE A 73 -13.03 1.40 6.86
C ILE A 73 -13.17 2.52 7.90
N ALA A 74 -14.29 2.54 8.65
CA ALA A 74 -14.53 3.56 9.67
C ALA A 74 -13.47 3.51 10.79
N ALA A 75 -13.18 2.31 11.31
CA ALA A 75 -12.19 2.14 12.37
C ALA A 75 -10.77 2.45 11.90
N HIS A 76 -10.42 2.05 10.68
CA HIS A 76 -9.09 2.27 10.11
C HIS A 76 -8.83 3.75 9.84
N THR A 77 -9.82 4.46 9.25
CA THR A 77 -9.74 5.90 9.03
C THR A 77 -9.52 6.65 10.35
N LYS A 78 -10.32 6.33 11.37
CA LYS A 78 -10.17 6.92 12.70
C LYS A 78 -8.79 6.62 13.30
N ALA A 79 -8.31 5.41 13.18
CA ALA A 79 -7.01 5.04 13.72
C ALA A 79 -5.85 5.74 12.99
N MET A 80 -5.95 5.99 11.69
CA MET A 80 -4.98 6.78 10.94
C MET A 80 -4.87 8.22 11.47
N GLU A 81 -5.99 8.81 11.88
CA GLU A 81 -6.06 10.19 12.37
C GLU A 81 -5.65 10.32 13.85
N GLU A 82 -6.06 9.39 14.70
CA GLU A 82 -5.98 9.54 16.15
C GLU A 82 -4.93 8.64 16.83
N VAL A 83 -4.54 7.53 16.18
CA VAL A 83 -3.71 6.49 16.83
C VAL A 83 -2.35 6.37 16.19
N TRP A 84 -2.31 6.39 14.86
CA TRP A 84 -1.12 6.07 14.09
C TRP A 84 -0.41 7.29 13.49
N ASP A 85 -0.96 8.49 13.66
CA ASP A 85 -0.31 9.70 13.17
C ASP A 85 1.06 9.90 13.86
N TYR A 86 2.12 9.92 13.06
CA TYR A 86 3.49 10.00 13.55
C TYR A 86 4.43 10.56 12.48
N GLU A 87 5.03 11.71 12.78
CA GLU A 87 6.20 12.32 12.11
C GLU A 87 6.18 12.30 10.55
N GLY A 88 5.00 12.50 9.96
CA GLY A 88 4.86 12.55 8.50
C GLY A 88 5.02 11.19 7.80
N ASN A 89 4.85 10.09 8.51
CA ASN A 89 4.81 8.76 7.91
C ASN A 89 3.57 8.58 7.02
N ALA A 90 3.73 7.85 5.92
CA ALA A 90 2.64 7.61 4.97
C ALA A 90 1.77 6.43 5.42
N MET A 91 0.46 6.61 5.34
CA MET A 91 -0.51 5.56 5.58
C MET A 91 -1.52 5.49 4.45
N LEU A 92 -1.74 4.28 3.94
CA LEU A 92 -2.72 4.02 2.90
C LEU A 92 -3.40 2.69 3.17
N PHE A 93 -4.67 2.58 2.79
CA PHE A 93 -5.33 1.29 2.70
C PHE A 93 -6.29 1.22 1.52
N GLY A 94 -6.57 0.01 1.07
CA GLY A 94 -7.40 -0.19 -0.10
C GLY A 94 -7.90 -1.62 -0.28
N THR A 95 -8.55 -1.84 -1.41
CA THR A 95 -9.09 -3.14 -1.82
C THR A 95 -8.22 -3.81 -2.87
N TYR A 96 -8.38 -5.14 -2.99
CA TYR A 96 -8.05 -5.89 -4.19
C TYR A 96 -9.33 -6.12 -4.99
N ASP A 97 -9.38 -5.60 -6.22
CA ASP A 97 -10.56 -5.70 -7.09
C ASP A 97 -10.37 -6.77 -8.16
N VAL A 98 -9.14 -6.99 -8.61
CA VAL A 98 -8.80 -7.99 -9.64
C VAL A 98 -7.57 -8.78 -9.21
N GLY A 99 -7.74 -10.10 -9.10
CA GLY A 99 -6.73 -10.98 -8.55
C GLY A 99 -6.51 -10.69 -7.06
N THR A 100 -6.45 -11.72 -6.24
CA THR A 100 -6.31 -11.54 -4.80
C THR A 100 -5.13 -12.35 -4.29
N PRO A 101 -4.11 -11.72 -3.66
CA PRO A 101 -2.99 -12.46 -3.09
C PRO A 101 -3.49 -13.34 -1.94
N GLY A 102 -3.47 -14.67 -2.14
CA GLY A 102 -3.90 -15.61 -1.11
C GLY A 102 -5.36 -15.51 -0.68
N GLY A 103 -6.23 -14.83 -1.47
CA GLY A 103 -7.62 -14.56 -1.11
C GLY A 103 -7.85 -13.24 -0.37
N ALA A 104 -6.81 -12.43 -0.19
CA ALA A 104 -6.95 -11.12 0.46
C ALA A 104 -7.96 -10.23 -0.27
N THR A 105 -8.82 -9.58 0.49
CA THR A 105 -9.80 -8.60 -0.05
C THR A 105 -9.30 -7.17 0.09
N HIS A 106 -8.44 -6.92 1.09
CA HIS A 106 -7.93 -5.59 1.42
C HIS A 106 -6.44 -5.64 1.74
N TRP A 107 -5.82 -4.48 1.67
CA TRP A 107 -4.44 -4.24 2.04
C TRP A 107 -4.32 -2.92 2.82
N ALA A 108 -3.32 -2.83 3.68
CA ALA A 108 -2.89 -1.60 4.33
C ALA A 108 -1.37 -1.46 4.21
N ALA A 109 -0.90 -0.24 4.00
CA ALA A 109 0.51 0.08 3.85
C ALA A 109 0.90 1.21 4.80
N PHE A 110 2.01 1.00 5.50
CA PHE A 110 2.62 1.96 6.41
C PHE A 110 4.03 2.26 5.91
N GLY A 111 4.28 3.51 5.55
CA GLY A 111 5.52 3.98 4.94
C GLY A 111 6.31 4.91 5.85
N ALA A 112 7.61 4.67 5.96
CA ALA A 112 8.57 5.50 6.67
C ALA A 112 9.81 5.75 5.81
N ASP A 113 10.67 6.66 6.22
CA ASP A 113 11.86 7.01 5.44
C ASP A 113 12.83 5.81 5.34
N ASP A 114 12.94 5.05 6.42
CA ASP A 114 13.76 3.84 6.50
C ASP A 114 13.17 2.81 7.49
N LEU A 115 13.87 1.69 7.67
CA LEU A 115 13.44 0.64 8.59
C LEU A 115 13.49 1.10 10.07
N GLU A 116 14.45 1.90 10.44
CA GLU A 116 14.59 2.39 11.80
C GLU A 116 13.40 3.27 12.18
N SER A 117 13.06 4.24 11.33
CA SER A 117 11.88 5.11 11.49
C SER A 117 10.59 4.31 11.55
N LEU A 118 10.46 3.26 10.73
CA LEU A 118 9.30 2.36 10.77
C LEU A 118 9.19 1.63 12.11
N MET A 119 10.31 1.17 12.68
CA MET A 119 10.32 0.49 13.97
C MET A 119 10.07 1.45 15.13
N GLN A 120 10.63 2.67 15.09
CA GLN A 120 10.36 3.72 16.08
C GLN A 120 8.87 4.09 16.09
N TRP A 121 8.24 4.16 14.94
CA TRP A 121 6.80 4.39 14.86
C TRP A 121 5.98 3.29 15.55
N LYS A 122 6.34 2.02 15.38
CA LYS A 122 5.67 0.91 16.08
C LYS A 122 5.82 1.02 17.61
N VAL A 123 7.02 1.32 18.07
CA VAL A 123 7.28 1.55 19.51
C VAL A 123 6.46 2.73 20.02
N PHE A 124 6.40 3.83 19.27
CA PHE A 124 5.57 4.99 19.62
C PHE A 124 4.09 4.61 19.82
N ILE A 125 3.51 3.82 18.92
CA ILE A 125 2.11 3.37 19.04
C ILE A 125 1.93 2.51 20.30
N GLU A 126 2.84 1.60 20.57
CA GLU A 126 2.79 0.72 21.74
C GLU A 126 2.90 1.49 23.06
N GLU A 127 3.79 2.49 23.14
CA GLU A 127 4.05 3.24 24.36
C GLU A 127 3.02 4.37 24.60
N ASN A 128 2.57 5.03 23.54
CA ASN A 128 1.76 6.25 23.68
C ASN A 128 0.29 6.05 23.33
N ASN A 129 -0.03 5.08 22.45
CA ASN A 129 -1.38 4.90 21.90
C ASN A 129 -1.94 3.47 22.07
N ALA A 130 -1.41 2.69 23.02
CA ALA A 130 -1.85 1.30 23.25
C ALA A 130 -3.37 1.17 23.46
N LYS A 131 -4.01 2.14 24.14
CA LYS A 131 -5.46 2.14 24.35
C LYS A 131 -6.20 2.36 23.03
N GLY A 132 -5.80 3.34 22.22
CA GLY A 132 -6.38 3.60 20.90
C GLY A 132 -6.23 2.41 19.97
N GLN A 133 -5.06 1.78 20.00
CA GLN A 133 -4.79 0.55 19.25
C GLN A 133 -5.73 -0.60 19.66
N ALA A 134 -5.97 -0.79 20.95
CA ALA A 134 -6.91 -1.80 21.44
C ALA A 134 -8.36 -1.48 21.06
N GLU A 135 -8.75 -0.21 21.04
CA GLU A 135 -10.07 0.24 20.58
C GLU A 135 -10.25 0.00 19.09
N TYR A 136 -9.23 0.28 18.27
CA TYR A 136 -9.23 -0.05 16.85
C TYR A 136 -9.50 -1.53 16.61
N PHE A 137 -8.78 -2.44 17.28
CA PHE A 137 -8.98 -3.88 17.11
C PHE A 137 -10.39 -4.35 17.47
N LYS A 138 -11.03 -3.69 18.43
CA LYS A 138 -12.43 -3.99 18.79
C LYS A 138 -13.43 -3.46 17.76
N ALA A 139 -13.13 -2.27 17.18
CA ALA A 139 -14.05 -1.57 16.29
C ALA A 139 -14.00 -2.06 14.84
N ARG A 140 -12.83 -2.59 14.38
CA ARG A 140 -12.59 -2.94 12.97
C ARG A 140 -13.44 -4.09 12.42
N GLY A 141 -14.21 -4.76 13.28
CA GLY A 141 -14.99 -5.93 12.90
C GLY A 141 -14.15 -7.18 12.69
N LYS A 142 -14.76 -8.21 12.09
CA LYS A 142 -14.08 -9.49 11.84
C LYS A 142 -13.11 -9.36 10.66
N THR A 143 -11.86 -9.71 10.92
CA THR A 143 -10.78 -9.74 9.93
C THR A 143 -9.98 -11.03 10.04
N GLU A 144 -9.31 -11.41 8.97
CA GLU A 144 -8.35 -12.51 8.92
C GLU A 144 -7.06 -12.00 8.30
N ASP A 145 -5.98 -11.97 9.07
CA ASP A 145 -4.67 -11.52 8.60
C ASP A 145 -4.02 -12.68 7.82
N LEU A 146 -3.69 -12.46 6.55
CA LEU A 146 -3.10 -13.48 5.67
C LEU A 146 -1.59 -13.33 5.58
N THR A 147 -1.14 -12.14 5.21
CA THR A 147 0.28 -11.88 4.94
C THR A 147 0.66 -10.51 5.45
N ASN A 148 1.85 -10.44 6.03
CA ASN A 148 2.49 -9.15 6.25
C ASN A 148 3.96 -9.25 5.84
N TYR A 149 4.47 -8.21 5.18
CA TYR A 149 5.84 -8.17 4.72
C TYR A 149 6.33 -6.75 4.56
N SER A 150 7.65 -6.59 4.60
CA SER A 150 8.28 -5.28 4.39
C SER A 150 8.78 -5.13 2.96
N LEU A 151 8.72 -3.92 2.46
CA LEU A 151 9.24 -3.51 1.15
C LEU A 151 10.25 -2.37 1.34
N ARG A 152 11.39 -2.49 0.69
CA ARG A 152 12.33 -1.38 0.50
C ARG A 152 12.17 -0.85 -0.92
N ILE A 153 12.03 0.45 -1.08
CA ILE A 153 11.99 1.09 -2.40
C ILE A 153 13.43 1.20 -2.92
N LEU A 154 13.71 0.48 -3.97
CA LEU A 154 15.03 0.51 -4.62
C LEU A 154 15.12 1.57 -5.70
N LYS A 155 14.01 1.83 -6.39
CA LYS A 155 13.94 2.80 -7.48
C LYS A 155 12.49 3.22 -7.71
N GLN A 156 12.33 4.48 -8.03
CA GLN A 156 11.04 5.11 -8.26
C GLN A 156 11.08 5.91 -9.56
N TYR A 157 9.96 5.95 -10.25
CA TYR A 157 9.76 6.72 -11.48
C TYR A 157 8.43 7.46 -11.39
N GLY A 158 8.45 8.76 -11.62
CA GLY A 158 7.28 9.63 -11.46
C GLY A 158 6.95 9.90 -9.98
N GLY A 159 5.81 10.52 -9.75
CA GLY A 159 5.28 10.85 -8.43
C GLY A 159 3.77 11.09 -8.52
N PHE A 160 3.11 11.26 -7.39
CA PHE A 160 1.79 11.87 -7.35
C PHE A 160 1.95 13.38 -7.61
N ASN A 161 1.30 13.90 -8.66
CA ASN A 161 1.18 15.32 -8.93
C ASN A 161 -0.12 15.86 -8.34
#